data_bc39680e4c62e6a52ec2e7f6a7013c66
#
_entry.id   bc39680e4c62e6a52ec2e7f6a7013c66
#
_cell.length_a   1.000
_cell.length_b   1.000
_cell.length_c   1.000
_cell.angle_alpha   90.00
_cell.angle_beta   90.00
_cell.angle_gamma   90.00
#
_symmetry.space_group_name_H-M   'P 1'
#
loop_
_entity.id
_entity.type
_entity.pdbx_description
1 polymer ?
#
loop_
_entity_poly.entity_id
_entity_poly.type
_entity_poly.pdbx_seq_one_letter_code
_entity_poly.pdbx_strand_id
1 'polypeptide(L)'
;METLRAPLRAAGRVALSAMFITGGADAFLDPGPRADKAAELGVPLEPQLAVRVNGATMLAAGVALALGVWPRLAAATLAGTLVPTTLAGHPYWRITDPAARRQQRTHFFKNVGMFGGALLVLAERPARRR
;
A
#
# COMPACT_ATOMS: atom_id res chain seq x y z
N MET A 1 -20.82 6.11 22.39
CA MET A 1 -19.76 6.42 21.40
C MET A 1 -18.53 5.52 21.55
N GLU A 2 -18.12 5.09 22.72
CA GLU A 2 -16.98 4.17 22.88
C GLU A 2 -17.22 2.78 22.29
N THR A 3 -18.44 2.28 22.39
CA THR A 3 -18.82 0.94 21.86
C THR A 3 -18.66 0.79 20.34
N LEU A 4 -18.75 1.89 19.57
CA LEU A 4 -18.60 1.88 18.11
C LEU A 4 -17.15 2.07 17.65
N ARG A 5 -16.24 2.52 18.50
CA ARG A 5 -14.85 2.81 18.09
C ARG A 5 -14.07 1.56 17.69
N ALA A 6 -14.24 0.47 18.44
CA ALA A 6 -13.52 -0.77 18.14
C ALA A 6 -13.96 -1.40 16.80
N PRO A 7 -15.26 -1.59 16.53
CA PRO A 7 -15.69 -2.14 15.23
C PRO A 7 -15.38 -1.19 14.06
N LEU A 8 -15.46 0.12 14.21
CA LEU A 8 -15.09 1.07 13.16
C LEU A 8 -13.60 1.01 12.83
N ARG A 9 -12.73 0.88 13.84
CA ARG A 9 -11.29 0.68 13.60
C ARG A 9 -11.01 -0.63 12.88
N ALA A 10 -11.66 -1.71 13.28
CA ALA A 10 -11.51 -3.01 12.63
C ALA A 10 -11.95 -2.93 11.16
N ALA A 11 -13.13 -2.38 10.89
CA ALA A 11 -13.64 -2.19 9.54
C ALA A 11 -12.72 -1.31 8.70
N GLY A 12 -12.22 -0.21 9.24
CA GLY A 12 -11.28 0.69 8.56
C GLY A 12 -9.97 0.01 8.21
N ARG A 13 -9.41 -0.80 9.13
CA ARG A 13 -8.20 -1.59 8.85
C ARG A 13 -8.42 -2.63 7.77
N VAL A 14 -9.52 -3.37 7.81
CA VAL A 14 -9.87 -4.35 6.79
C VAL A 14 -10.03 -3.68 5.42
N ALA A 15 -10.79 -2.59 5.36
CA ALA A 15 -11.00 -1.84 4.13
C ALA A 15 -9.71 -1.29 3.53
N LEU A 16 -8.85 -0.69 4.38
CA LEU A 16 -7.54 -0.18 3.96
C LEU A 16 -6.63 -1.33 3.47
N SER A 17 -6.65 -2.47 4.14
CA SER A 17 -5.80 -3.62 3.83
C SER A 17 -6.15 -4.30 2.51
N ALA A 18 -7.40 -4.24 2.07
CA ALA A 18 -7.88 -4.97 0.90
C ALA A 18 -7.03 -4.72 -0.36
N MET A 19 -6.70 -3.46 -0.65
CA MET A 19 -5.87 -3.11 -1.81
C MET A 19 -4.41 -3.57 -1.67
N PHE A 20 -3.87 -3.59 -0.45
CA PHE A 20 -2.51 -4.07 -0.21
C PHE A 20 -2.43 -5.60 -0.33
N ILE A 21 -3.44 -6.30 0.16
CA ILE A 21 -3.52 -7.76 0.06
C ILE A 21 -3.64 -8.18 -1.40
N THR A 22 -4.59 -7.62 -2.13
CA THR A 22 -4.81 -7.97 -3.54
C THR A 22 -3.64 -7.52 -4.42
N GLY A 23 -3.23 -6.26 -4.33
CA GLY A 23 -2.12 -5.74 -5.12
C GLY A 23 -0.77 -6.37 -4.76
N GLY A 24 -0.56 -6.71 -3.49
CA GLY A 24 0.63 -7.43 -3.04
C GLY A 24 0.68 -8.86 -3.56
N ALA A 25 -0.43 -9.58 -3.52
CA ALA A 25 -0.55 -10.91 -4.09
C ALA A 25 -0.29 -10.89 -5.61
N ASP A 26 -0.92 -9.98 -6.34
CA ASP A 26 -0.72 -9.83 -7.78
C ASP A 26 0.76 -9.53 -8.13
N ALA A 27 1.39 -8.60 -7.41
CA ALA A 27 2.79 -8.26 -7.64
C ALA A 27 3.75 -9.41 -7.30
N PHE A 28 3.42 -10.23 -6.30
CA PHE A 28 4.21 -11.40 -5.94
C PHE A 28 4.07 -12.53 -6.96
N LEU A 29 2.86 -12.82 -7.40
CA LEU A 29 2.57 -13.93 -8.32
C LEU A 29 2.99 -13.60 -9.76
N ASP A 30 2.67 -12.40 -10.21
CA ASP A 30 2.97 -11.91 -11.55
C ASP A 30 3.55 -10.48 -11.51
N PRO A 31 4.89 -10.35 -11.45
CA PRO A 31 5.54 -9.04 -11.50
C PRO A 31 5.22 -8.24 -12.76
N GLY A 32 5.12 -8.90 -13.91
CA GLY A 32 4.73 -8.31 -15.20
C GLY A 32 5.44 -6.97 -15.48
N PRO A 33 4.74 -5.96 -16.04
CA PRO A 33 5.30 -4.65 -16.37
C PRO A 33 5.84 -3.85 -15.16
N ARG A 34 5.56 -4.28 -13.93
CA ARG A 34 6.11 -3.66 -12.72
C ARG A 34 7.62 -3.85 -12.62
N ALA A 35 8.15 -4.96 -13.20
CA ALA A 35 9.58 -5.23 -13.23
C ALA A 35 10.33 -4.18 -14.07
N ASP A 36 9.78 -3.76 -15.22
CA ASP A 36 10.38 -2.72 -16.05
C ASP A 36 10.47 -1.39 -15.28
N LYS A 37 9.41 -1.05 -14.55
CA LYS A 37 9.38 0.16 -13.70
C LYS A 37 10.36 0.08 -12.53
N ALA A 38 10.55 -1.09 -11.94
CA ALA A 38 11.56 -1.30 -10.91
C ALA A 38 12.99 -1.13 -11.45
N ALA A 39 13.24 -1.61 -12.66
CA ALA A 39 14.51 -1.41 -13.36
C ALA A 39 14.79 0.08 -13.63
N GLU A 40 13.79 0.85 -14.06
CA GLU A 40 13.91 2.30 -14.28
C GLU A 40 14.26 3.07 -13.00
N LEU A 41 13.85 2.59 -11.83
CA LEU A 41 14.20 3.17 -10.53
C LEU A 41 15.63 2.89 -10.08
N GLY A 42 16.36 2.00 -10.78
CA GLY A 42 17.73 1.64 -10.43
C GLY A 42 17.85 0.90 -9.09
N VAL A 43 16.84 0.13 -8.71
CA VAL A 43 16.86 -0.67 -7.47
C VAL A 43 18.01 -1.69 -7.54
N PRO A 44 18.84 -1.85 -6.48
CA PRO A 44 20.02 -2.73 -6.49
C PRO A 44 19.66 -4.23 -6.34
N LEU A 45 18.50 -4.63 -6.82
CA LEU A 45 18.00 -6.00 -6.88
C LEU A 45 17.58 -6.32 -8.31
N GLU A 46 17.60 -7.61 -8.64
CA GLU A 46 16.97 -8.06 -9.87
C GLU A 46 15.50 -7.59 -9.91
N PRO A 47 15.03 -6.94 -11.01
CA PRO A 47 13.76 -6.23 -11.03
C PRO A 47 12.54 -7.08 -10.66
N GLN A 48 12.46 -8.32 -11.14
CA GLN A 48 11.36 -9.23 -10.79
C GLN A 48 11.39 -9.61 -9.31
N LEU A 49 12.59 -9.86 -8.76
CA LEU A 49 12.76 -10.14 -7.34
C LEU A 49 12.35 -8.94 -6.48
N ALA A 50 12.75 -7.73 -6.87
CA ALA A 50 12.37 -6.50 -6.17
C ALA A 50 10.83 -6.35 -6.09
N VAL A 51 10.13 -6.59 -7.21
CA VAL A 51 8.66 -6.53 -7.25
C VAL A 51 8.03 -7.63 -6.39
N ARG A 52 8.55 -8.85 -6.43
CA ARG A 52 8.05 -9.96 -5.59
C ARG A 52 8.25 -9.69 -4.09
N VAL A 53 9.43 -9.22 -3.70
CA VAL A 53 9.73 -8.86 -2.30
C VAL A 53 8.80 -7.75 -1.82
N ASN A 54 8.63 -6.70 -2.63
CA ASN A 54 7.68 -5.62 -2.30
C ASN A 54 6.24 -6.15 -2.19
N GLY A 55 5.81 -6.98 -3.12
CA GLY A 55 4.49 -7.61 -3.12
C GLY A 55 4.25 -8.50 -1.90
N ALA A 56 5.21 -9.35 -1.55
CA ALA A 56 5.16 -10.18 -0.35
C ALA A 56 5.08 -9.34 0.93
N THR A 57 5.84 -8.24 0.99
CA THR A 57 5.83 -7.30 2.12
C THR A 57 4.46 -6.62 2.25
N MET A 58 3.89 -6.15 1.14
CA MET A 58 2.54 -5.56 1.10
C MET A 58 1.48 -6.56 1.55
N LEU A 59 1.54 -7.80 1.05
CA LEU A 59 0.61 -8.86 1.40
C LEU A 59 0.68 -9.18 2.89
N ALA A 60 1.86 -9.45 3.42
CA ALA A 60 2.06 -9.80 4.82
C ALA A 60 1.63 -8.67 5.76
N ALA A 61 2.06 -7.44 5.49
CA ALA A 61 1.68 -6.28 6.29
C ALA A 61 0.18 -5.95 6.16
N GLY A 62 -0.42 -6.14 4.98
CA GLY A 62 -1.85 -5.99 4.75
C GLY A 62 -2.66 -6.98 5.59
N VAL A 63 -2.29 -8.25 5.59
CA VAL A 63 -2.93 -9.27 6.43
C VAL A 63 -2.76 -8.95 7.92
N ALA A 64 -1.57 -8.58 8.35
CA ALA A 64 -1.31 -8.18 9.74
C ALA A 64 -2.17 -6.98 10.16
N LEU A 65 -2.32 -5.98 9.29
CA LEU A 65 -3.16 -4.82 9.55
C LEU A 65 -4.64 -5.19 9.66
N ALA A 66 -5.15 -6.02 8.73
CA ALA A 66 -6.54 -6.49 8.74
C ALA A 66 -6.88 -7.25 10.03
N LEU A 67 -5.99 -8.12 10.47
CA LEU A 67 -6.13 -8.90 11.70
C LEU A 67 -5.86 -8.09 12.99
N GLY A 68 -5.35 -6.85 12.85
CA GLY A 68 -4.97 -6.02 14.00
C GLY A 68 -3.71 -6.51 14.73
N VAL A 69 -2.88 -7.30 14.05
CA VAL A 69 -1.58 -7.75 14.57
C VAL A 69 -0.55 -6.66 14.32
N TRP A 70 0.03 -6.10 15.38
CA TRP A 70 0.96 -4.98 15.33
C TRP A 70 0.55 -3.86 14.35
N PRO A 71 -0.68 -3.31 14.48
CA PRO A 71 -1.29 -2.49 13.43
C PRO A 71 -0.45 -1.26 13.07
N ARG A 72 0.27 -0.68 14.03
CA ARG A 72 1.14 0.48 13.77
C ARG A 72 2.36 0.10 12.94
N LEU A 73 3.01 -1.05 13.24
CA LEU A 73 4.14 -1.54 12.45
C LEU A 73 3.68 -1.91 11.04
N ALA A 74 2.56 -2.63 10.93
CA ALA A 74 1.96 -2.96 9.64
C ALA A 74 1.66 -1.70 8.81
N ALA A 75 1.01 -0.70 9.41
CA ALA A 75 0.70 0.56 8.75
C ALA A 75 1.98 1.34 8.32
N ALA A 76 3.02 1.36 9.16
CA ALA A 76 4.30 1.97 8.80
C ALA A 76 4.96 1.27 7.59
N THR A 77 4.96 -0.05 7.60
CA THR A 77 5.47 -0.86 6.47
C THR A 77 4.70 -0.58 5.19
N LEU A 78 3.36 -0.57 5.26
CA LEU A 78 2.51 -0.28 4.10
C LEU A 78 2.70 1.14 3.57
N ALA A 79 2.80 2.14 4.44
CA ALA A 79 3.11 3.51 4.05
C ALA A 79 4.47 3.58 3.32
N GLY A 80 5.48 2.88 3.82
CA GLY A 80 6.80 2.79 3.20
C GLY A 80 6.78 2.16 1.82
N THR A 81 6.02 1.07 1.62
CA THR A 81 5.90 0.41 0.31
C THR A 81 5.12 1.24 -0.72
N LEU A 82 4.19 2.09 -0.26
CA LEU A 82 3.40 2.94 -1.15
C LEU A 82 4.22 4.03 -1.84
N VAL A 83 5.25 4.55 -1.19
CA VAL A 83 6.04 5.65 -1.77
C VAL A 83 6.68 5.26 -3.11
N PRO A 84 7.54 4.24 -3.18
CA PRO A 84 8.12 3.83 -4.47
C PRO A 84 7.06 3.31 -5.44
N THR A 85 6.07 2.55 -4.97
CA THR A 85 4.98 2.02 -5.80
C THR A 85 4.18 3.14 -6.47
N THR A 86 3.94 4.24 -5.77
CA THR A 86 3.16 5.37 -6.30
C THR A 86 3.99 6.19 -7.26
N LEU A 87 5.22 6.53 -6.91
CA LEU A 87 6.08 7.38 -7.73
C LEU A 87 6.51 6.67 -9.03
N ALA A 88 6.84 5.39 -8.96
CA ALA A 88 7.22 4.60 -10.14
C ALA A 88 6.00 4.13 -10.94
N GLY A 89 4.97 3.67 -10.23
CA GLY A 89 3.79 3.07 -10.86
C GLY A 89 2.87 4.07 -11.53
N HIS A 90 2.77 5.27 -11.01
CA HIS A 90 1.75 6.25 -11.42
C HIS A 90 2.31 7.67 -11.66
N PRO A 91 3.37 7.84 -12.48
CA PRO A 91 3.95 9.14 -12.78
C PRO A 91 3.11 9.90 -13.83
N TYR A 92 1.87 10.26 -13.50
CA TYR A 92 0.89 10.85 -14.42
C TYR A 92 1.38 12.15 -15.08
N TRP A 93 2.32 12.87 -14.45
CA TRP A 93 2.92 14.09 -15.01
C TRP A 93 3.83 13.83 -16.22
N ARG A 94 4.25 12.58 -16.46
CA ARG A 94 5.05 12.16 -17.61
C ARG A 94 4.21 11.68 -18.79
N ILE A 95 2.88 11.56 -18.62
CA ILE A 95 1.99 10.98 -19.62
C ILE A 95 1.38 12.09 -20.45
N THR A 96 1.52 12.01 -21.77
CA THR A 96 1.03 13.01 -22.71
C THR A 96 -0.42 12.76 -23.15
N ASP A 97 -0.82 11.49 -23.30
CA ASP A 97 -2.21 11.15 -23.64
C ASP A 97 -3.18 11.57 -22.54
N PRO A 98 -4.21 12.39 -22.83
CA PRO A 98 -5.11 12.93 -21.81
C PRO A 98 -5.93 11.86 -21.07
N ALA A 99 -6.33 10.78 -21.75
CA ALA A 99 -7.13 9.73 -21.14
C ALA A 99 -6.29 8.87 -20.18
N ALA A 100 -5.12 8.43 -20.63
CA ALA A 100 -4.17 7.67 -19.82
C ALA A 100 -3.68 8.52 -18.62
N ARG A 101 -3.40 9.81 -18.84
CA ARG A 101 -3.01 10.74 -17.78
C ARG A 101 -4.07 10.86 -16.68
N ARG A 102 -5.36 10.99 -17.06
CA ARG A 102 -6.47 11.04 -16.09
C ARG A 102 -6.55 9.77 -15.28
N GLN A 103 -6.44 8.60 -15.92
CA GLN A 103 -6.46 7.30 -15.25
C GLN A 103 -5.30 7.17 -14.25
N GLN A 104 -4.09 7.47 -14.67
CA GLN A 104 -2.91 7.37 -13.79
C GLN A 104 -2.96 8.38 -12.64
N ARG A 105 -3.52 9.58 -12.87
CA ARG A 105 -3.76 10.55 -11.80
C ARG A 105 -4.75 10.01 -10.75
N THR A 106 -5.80 9.33 -11.16
CA THR A 106 -6.75 8.68 -10.24
C THR A 106 -6.06 7.62 -9.39
N HIS A 107 -5.21 6.79 -10.00
CA HIS A 107 -4.44 5.79 -9.26
C HIS A 107 -3.44 6.41 -8.29
N PHE A 108 -2.77 7.51 -8.70
CA PHE A 108 -1.87 8.26 -7.82
C PHE A 108 -2.60 8.77 -6.57
N PHE A 109 -3.71 9.48 -6.74
CA PHE A 109 -4.46 10.02 -5.60
C PHE A 109 -5.18 8.96 -4.77
N LYS A 110 -5.57 7.82 -5.36
CA LYS A 110 -6.00 6.65 -4.60
C LYS A 110 -4.91 6.21 -3.62
N ASN A 111 -3.67 6.10 -4.09
CA ASN A 111 -2.54 5.71 -3.25
C ASN A 111 -2.21 6.78 -2.19
N VAL A 112 -2.35 8.06 -2.51
CA VAL A 112 -2.25 9.15 -1.51
C VAL A 112 -3.30 8.99 -0.41
N GLY A 113 -4.54 8.65 -0.76
CA GLY A 113 -5.61 8.36 0.20
C GLY A 113 -5.28 7.16 1.09
N MET A 114 -4.75 6.09 0.51
CA MET A 114 -4.30 4.89 1.26
C MET A 114 -3.13 5.21 2.20
N PHE A 115 -2.18 6.03 1.75
CA PHE A 115 -1.09 6.53 2.58
C PHE A 115 -1.62 7.33 3.78
N GLY A 116 -2.57 8.24 3.53
CA GLY A 116 -3.27 8.98 4.60
C GLY A 116 -3.97 8.05 5.60
N GLY A 117 -4.66 7.02 5.11
CA GLY A 117 -5.25 5.98 5.96
C GLY A 117 -4.23 5.26 6.84
N ALA A 118 -3.07 4.90 6.29
CA ALA A 118 -1.98 4.29 7.05
C ALA A 118 -1.42 5.24 8.12
N LEU A 119 -1.29 6.55 7.82
CA LEU A 119 -0.87 7.55 8.80
C LEU A 119 -1.87 7.69 9.96
N LEU A 120 -3.18 7.60 9.69
CA LEU A 120 -4.21 7.62 10.73
C LEU A 120 -4.08 6.41 11.67
N VAL A 121 -3.80 5.21 11.13
CA VAL A 121 -3.53 4.01 11.95
C VAL A 121 -2.25 4.21 12.80
N LEU A 122 -1.21 4.81 12.24
CA LEU A 122 0.01 5.14 12.99
C LEU A 122 -0.25 6.09 14.16
N ALA A 123 -1.15 7.05 13.98
CA ALA A 123 -1.54 8.03 14.99
C ALA A 123 -2.47 7.45 16.06
N GLU A 124 -3.03 6.26 15.86
CA GLU A 124 -3.88 5.62 16.87
C GLU A 124 -3.12 5.39 18.19
N ARG A 125 -3.72 5.79 19.31
CA ARG A 125 -3.15 5.47 20.62
C ARG A 125 -3.31 3.97 20.89
N PRO A 126 -2.27 3.30 21.45
CA PRO A 126 -2.41 1.90 21.88
C PRO A 126 -3.58 1.79 22.86
N ALA A 127 -4.38 0.73 22.71
CA ALA A 127 -5.38 0.44 23.73
C ALA A 127 -4.67 0.28 25.08
N ARG A 128 -5.09 1.05 26.09
CA ARG A 128 -4.57 0.85 27.45
C ARG A 128 -4.89 -0.58 27.85
N ARG A 129 -3.88 -1.41 28.05
CA ARG A 129 -4.06 -2.70 28.73
C ARG A 129 -4.54 -2.36 30.15
N ARG A 130 -5.77 -2.70 30.45
CA ARG A 130 -6.28 -2.74 31.83
C ARG A 130 -5.82 -4.06 32.46
#